data_ed2e4436c626bc9c7a6e2fc95264f0b9
#
_entry.id   ed2e4436c626bc9c7a6e2fc95264f0b9
#
_cell.length_a   1.000
_cell.length_b   1.000
_cell.length_c   1.000
_cell.angle_alpha   90.00
_cell.angle_beta   90.00
_cell.angle_gamma   90.00
#
_symmetry.space_group_name_H-M   'P 1'
#
loop_
_entity.id
_entity.type
_entity.pdbx_description
1 polymer ?
#
loop_
_entity_poly.entity_id
_entity_poly.type
_entity_poly.pdbx_seq_one_letter_code
_entity_poly.pdbx_strand_id
1 'polypeptide(L)'
;MKEIELSRSDVLISADELLTRMADSAAPRLLDVRWTLPKPDGREDFAAGHIPGAVYVDLDTELADHGTTDPTAGRHPLPSPEAFQETVRSWGIDEGTEVVVYDDNSSLGAARAWWLLRWAGLSARVLDGGLAAFRDAGGTLETGDSPEVAPSAVEISPGRLPVIDAEAAAGFDGVLLDARAGERFRGETEPLDPQAGHIPGAKSAPATDNVPAGTFLPEALLRERFDELGALDGPVGVYCGSGVTACHNALALATLGVEASLYPASWSGWSSDPNRPVETGS
;
A
#
# COMPACT_ATOMS: atom_id res chain seq x y z
N MET A 1 21.48 9.48 12.94
CA MET A 1 20.89 10.23 11.81
C MET A 1 19.54 10.68 12.32
N LYS A 2 19.16 11.96 12.21
CA LYS A 2 17.77 12.35 12.51
C LYS A 2 16.88 11.66 11.47
N GLU A 3 15.94 10.84 11.91
CA GLU A 3 14.84 10.40 11.08
C GLU A 3 14.15 11.65 10.54
N ILE A 4 14.00 11.73 9.23
CA ILE A 4 13.22 12.79 8.60
C ILE A 4 11.77 12.39 8.80
N GLU A 5 11.11 13.04 9.74
CA GLU A 5 9.68 12.88 9.94
C GLU A 5 8.97 13.33 8.66
N LEU A 6 8.25 12.40 8.03
CA LEU A 6 7.50 12.67 6.80
C LEU A 6 6.33 13.60 7.10
N SER A 7 6.11 14.57 6.23
CA SER A 7 4.90 15.38 6.20
C SER A 7 3.86 14.77 5.24
N ARG A 8 2.61 15.19 5.35
CA ARG A 8 1.54 14.77 4.42
C ARG A 8 1.92 15.00 2.95
N SER A 9 2.56 16.11 2.63
CA SER A 9 3.01 16.43 1.26
C SER A 9 4.16 15.59 0.75
N ASP A 10 4.91 14.92 1.63
CA ASP A 10 5.95 13.94 1.24
C ASP A 10 5.35 12.57 0.90
N VAL A 11 4.08 12.35 1.26
CA VAL A 11 3.38 11.07 1.11
C VAL A 11 2.27 11.15 0.06
N LEU A 12 1.52 12.24 0.03
CA LEU A 12 0.39 12.46 -0.86
C LEU A 12 0.66 13.62 -1.82
N ILE A 13 0.08 13.53 -3.03
CA ILE A 13 0.02 14.61 -4.02
C ILE A 13 -1.43 14.84 -4.42
N SER A 14 -1.85 16.09 -4.52
CA SER A 14 -3.18 16.43 -5.05
C SER A 14 -3.21 16.34 -6.58
N ALA A 15 -4.41 16.19 -7.15
CA ALA A 15 -4.60 16.17 -8.60
C ALA A 15 -4.18 17.48 -9.26
N ASP A 16 -4.45 18.64 -8.64
CA ASP A 16 -4.04 19.94 -9.16
C ASP A 16 -2.51 20.10 -9.18
N GLU A 17 -1.84 19.65 -8.12
CA GLU A 17 -0.38 19.64 -8.07
C GLU A 17 0.19 18.69 -9.13
N LEU A 18 -0.38 17.48 -9.27
CA LEU A 18 0.06 16.53 -10.29
C LEU A 18 -0.08 17.10 -11.71
N LEU A 19 -1.21 17.71 -12.04
CA LEU A 19 -1.42 18.37 -13.35
C LEU A 19 -0.36 19.45 -13.61
N THR A 20 -0.01 20.22 -12.58
CA THR A 20 1.07 21.21 -12.68
C THR A 20 2.41 20.54 -12.94
N ARG A 21 2.75 19.49 -12.19
CA ARG A 21 4.02 18.75 -12.32
C ARG A 21 4.16 18.04 -13.68
N MET A 22 3.05 17.54 -14.24
CA MET A 22 3.05 16.90 -15.55
C MET A 22 3.34 17.88 -16.69
N ALA A 23 3.10 19.16 -16.50
CA ALA A 23 3.40 20.20 -17.48
C ALA A 23 4.89 20.64 -17.46
N ASP A 24 5.62 20.25 -16.42
CA ASP A 24 7.04 20.57 -16.26
C ASP A 24 7.93 19.68 -17.15
N SER A 25 9.14 20.12 -17.45
CA SER A 25 10.11 19.37 -18.23
C SER A 25 10.62 18.09 -17.52
N ALA A 26 10.43 18.00 -16.20
CA ALA A 26 10.75 16.85 -15.36
C ALA A 26 9.46 16.27 -14.77
N ALA A 27 8.57 15.79 -15.65
CA ALA A 27 7.33 15.15 -15.22
C ALA A 27 7.62 13.89 -14.37
N PRO A 28 6.81 13.61 -13.34
CA PRO A 28 7.01 12.43 -12.50
C PRO A 28 6.80 11.13 -13.29
N ARG A 29 7.45 10.05 -12.85
CA ARG A 29 7.09 8.70 -13.27
C ARG A 29 5.75 8.34 -12.64
N LEU A 30 4.77 8.01 -13.48
CA LEU A 30 3.43 7.62 -13.03
C LEU A 30 3.31 6.10 -13.06
N LEU A 31 2.81 5.52 -11.96
CA LEU A 31 2.55 4.09 -11.83
C LEU A 31 1.05 3.90 -11.53
N ASP A 32 0.38 3.15 -12.40
CA ASP A 32 -1.05 2.82 -12.28
C ASP A 32 -1.23 1.39 -11.77
N VAL A 33 -1.71 1.23 -10.54
CA VAL A 33 -1.89 -0.08 -9.88
C VAL A 33 -3.38 -0.45 -9.89
N ARG A 34 -3.88 -0.91 -11.06
CA ARG A 34 -5.28 -1.33 -11.24
C ARG A 34 -5.50 -2.73 -10.71
N TRP A 35 -5.82 -2.83 -9.44
CA TRP A 35 -6.01 -4.11 -8.79
C TRP A 35 -7.24 -4.10 -7.88
N THR A 36 -8.05 -5.16 -7.96
CA THR A 36 -9.07 -5.48 -6.96
C THR A 36 -9.04 -7.00 -6.71
N LEU A 37 -9.42 -7.44 -5.53
CA LEU A 37 -9.44 -8.87 -5.21
C LEU A 37 -10.31 -9.71 -6.17
N PRO A 38 -11.51 -9.25 -6.62
CA PRO A 38 -12.31 -10.00 -7.62
C PRO A 38 -11.76 -9.89 -9.06
N LYS A 39 -10.98 -8.87 -9.37
CA LYS A 39 -10.39 -8.63 -10.69
C LYS A 39 -8.92 -8.19 -10.50
N PRO A 40 -8.00 -9.13 -10.27
CA PRO A 40 -6.60 -8.78 -10.00
C PRO A 40 -5.87 -8.24 -11.24
N ASP A 41 -6.18 -8.72 -12.45
CA ASP A 41 -5.66 -8.16 -13.70
C ASP A 41 -6.47 -6.92 -14.13
N GLY A 42 -5.84 -5.77 -14.02
CA GLY A 42 -6.42 -4.48 -14.38
C GLY A 42 -6.01 -3.93 -15.74
N ARG A 43 -5.31 -4.71 -16.58
CA ARG A 43 -4.80 -4.22 -17.89
C ARG A 43 -5.90 -3.72 -18.80
N GLU A 44 -7.07 -4.36 -18.81
CA GLU A 44 -8.21 -3.92 -19.60
C GLU A 44 -8.72 -2.55 -19.14
N ASP A 45 -8.82 -2.33 -17.81
CA ASP A 45 -9.26 -1.06 -17.25
C ASP A 45 -8.22 0.04 -17.47
N PHE A 46 -6.93 -0.30 -17.36
CA PHE A 46 -5.85 0.60 -17.73
C PHE A 46 -5.95 1.02 -19.20
N ALA A 47 -6.07 0.05 -20.12
CA ALA A 47 -6.18 0.32 -21.55
C ALA A 47 -7.43 1.12 -21.92
N ALA A 48 -8.51 1.00 -21.15
CA ALA A 48 -9.73 1.80 -21.35
C ALA A 48 -9.56 3.28 -20.93
N GLY A 49 -8.62 3.58 -20.02
CA GLY A 49 -8.29 4.94 -19.66
C GLY A 49 -7.36 5.05 -18.45
N HIS A 50 -6.22 5.72 -18.65
CA HIS A 50 -5.20 5.97 -17.62
C HIS A 50 -4.64 7.39 -17.76
N ILE A 51 -3.87 7.84 -16.77
CA ILE A 51 -3.19 9.15 -16.82
C ILE A 51 -2.08 9.08 -17.86
N PRO A 52 -1.96 10.06 -18.79
CA PRO A 52 -0.99 10.04 -19.87
C PRO A 52 0.44 9.75 -19.40
N GLY A 53 1.11 8.80 -20.06
CA GLY A 53 2.48 8.39 -19.75
C GLY A 53 2.61 7.47 -18.52
N ALA A 54 1.52 7.02 -17.90
CA ALA A 54 1.57 6.08 -16.80
C ALA A 54 2.00 4.68 -17.26
N VAL A 55 2.77 4.02 -16.40
CA VAL A 55 3.12 2.60 -16.55
C VAL A 55 2.13 1.78 -15.74
N TYR A 56 1.55 0.76 -16.37
CA TYR A 56 0.72 -0.22 -15.67
C TYR A 56 1.58 -1.09 -14.76
N VAL A 57 1.13 -1.28 -13.54
CA VAL A 57 1.77 -2.14 -12.54
C VAL A 57 0.84 -3.30 -12.20
N ASP A 58 1.30 -4.50 -12.48
CA ASP A 58 0.60 -5.73 -12.09
C ASP A 58 0.95 -6.09 -10.65
N LEU A 59 -0.03 -5.92 -9.74
CA LEU A 59 0.21 -6.13 -8.31
C LEU A 59 0.66 -7.56 -8.01
N ASP A 60 0.06 -8.54 -8.64
CA ASP A 60 0.32 -9.94 -8.35
C ASP A 60 1.71 -10.38 -8.81
N THR A 61 2.21 -9.88 -9.93
CA THR A 61 3.49 -10.30 -10.50
C THR A 61 4.65 -9.37 -10.19
N GLU A 62 4.38 -8.09 -9.91
CA GLU A 62 5.42 -7.06 -9.70
C GLU A 62 5.54 -6.61 -8.24
N LEU A 63 4.45 -6.72 -7.44
CA LEU A 63 4.43 -6.28 -6.04
C LEU A 63 4.29 -7.44 -5.04
N ALA A 64 4.29 -8.69 -5.52
CA ALA A 64 4.22 -9.89 -4.69
C ALA A 64 5.11 -11.01 -5.26
N ASP A 65 5.52 -11.94 -4.39
CA ASP A 65 6.23 -13.15 -4.79
C ASP A 65 5.28 -14.36 -4.70
N HIS A 66 5.00 -15.00 -5.83
CA HIS A 66 4.23 -16.23 -5.89
C HIS A 66 5.10 -17.49 -6.07
N GLY A 67 6.42 -17.35 -5.93
CA GLY A 67 7.37 -18.46 -6.02
C GLY A 67 7.35 -19.40 -4.81
N THR A 68 6.82 -18.96 -3.67
CA THR A 68 6.72 -19.78 -2.47
C THR A 68 5.46 -20.64 -2.45
N THR A 69 5.58 -21.87 -1.95
CA THR A 69 4.46 -22.77 -1.67
C THR A 69 4.13 -22.86 -0.18
N ASP A 70 4.85 -22.10 0.66
CA ASP A 70 4.60 -22.05 2.10
C ASP A 70 3.33 -21.21 2.37
N PRO A 71 2.24 -21.80 2.87
CA PRO A 71 1.02 -21.06 3.14
C PRO A 71 1.19 -19.99 4.23
N THR A 72 2.21 -20.15 5.11
CA THR A 72 2.47 -19.17 6.17
C THR A 72 3.11 -17.88 5.66
N ALA A 73 3.59 -17.87 4.42
CA ALA A 73 4.06 -16.64 3.75
C ALA A 73 2.92 -15.68 3.37
N GLY A 74 1.67 -16.15 3.40
CA GLY A 74 0.48 -15.39 3.02
C GLY A 74 0.24 -15.37 1.51
N ARG A 75 -0.86 -14.71 1.07
CA ARG A 75 -1.26 -14.70 -0.35
C ARG A 75 -0.45 -13.74 -1.22
N HIS A 76 0.11 -12.67 -0.64
CA HIS A 76 0.92 -11.70 -1.36
C HIS A 76 2.23 -11.42 -0.59
N PRO A 77 3.15 -12.40 -0.52
CA PRO A 77 4.46 -12.21 0.11
C PRO A 77 5.18 -11.02 -0.52
N LEU A 78 6.14 -10.43 0.20
CA LEU A 78 7.00 -9.41 -0.39
C LEU A 78 7.86 -10.04 -1.49
N PRO A 79 8.08 -9.34 -2.62
CA PRO A 79 9.05 -9.78 -3.61
C PRO A 79 10.46 -9.80 -2.99
N SER A 80 11.35 -10.65 -3.53
CA SER A 80 12.74 -10.58 -3.13
C SER A 80 13.36 -9.22 -3.53
N PRO A 81 14.39 -8.74 -2.82
CA PRO A 81 15.08 -7.51 -3.19
C PRO A 81 15.53 -7.49 -4.65
N GLU A 82 16.05 -8.61 -5.15
CA GLU A 82 16.55 -8.75 -6.52
C GLU A 82 15.40 -8.65 -7.52
N ALA A 83 14.31 -9.36 -7.30
CA ALA A 83 13.13 -9.30 -8.16
C ALA A 83 12.53 -7.90 -8.19
N PHE A 84 12.40 -7.25 -7.02
CA PHE A 84 11.85 -5.90 -6.96
C PHE A 84 12.78 -4.86 -7.59
N GLN A 85 14.10 -5.05 -7.52
CA GLN A 85 15.06 -4.19 -8.23
C GLN A 85 14.86 -4.25 -9.74
N GLU A 86 14.71 -5.46 -10.32
CA GLU A 86 14.43 -5.60 -11.75
C GLU A 86 13.09 -4.96 -12.13
N THR A 87 12.09 -5.13 -11.31
CA THR A 87 10.77 -4.47 -11.47
C THR A 87 10.91 -2.94 -11.50
N VAL A 88 11.58 -2.34 -10.51
CA VAL A 88 11.80 -0.88 -10.44
C VAL A 88 12.56 -0.37 -11.66
N ARG A 89 13.57 -1.13 -12.12
CA ARG A 89 14.32 -0.80 -13.33
C ARG A 89 13.43 -0.82 -14.58
N SER A 90 12.56 -1.82 -14.70
CA SER A 90 11.65 -1.92 -15.85
C SER A 90 10.65 -0.76 -15.92
N TRP A 91 10.31 -0.14 -14.79
CA TRP A 91 9.49 1.08 -14.75
C TRP A 91 10.28 2.35 -15.14
N GLY A 92 11.58 2.25 -15.41
CA GLY A 92 12.44 3.39 -15.79
C GLY A 92 12.59 4.43 -14.67
N ILE A 93 12.67 3.97 -13.43
CA ILE A 93 12.89 4.83 -12.26
C ILE A 93 14.39 4.92 -12.01
N ASP A 94 14.97 6.11 -12.19
CA ASP A 94 16.36 6.42 -11.87
C ASP A 94 16.48 7.08 -10.49
N GLU A 95 17.71 7.25 -10.01
CA GLU A 95 17.98 7.99 -8.78
C GLU A 95 17.46 9.43 -8.90
N GLY A 96 16.66 9.85 -7.93
CA GLY A 96 16.04 11.18 -7.90
C GLY A 96 14.81 11.34 -8.80
N THR A 97 14.35 10.30 -9.48
CA THR A 97 13.05 10.32 -10.17
C THR A 97 11.92 10.55 -9.16
N GLU A 98 11.11 11.57 -9.41
CA GLU A 98 9.86 11.71 -8.67
C GLU A 98 8.86 10.65 -9.15
N VAL A 99 8.34 9.85 -8.21
CA VAL A 99 7.37 8.79 -8.50
C VAL A 99 6.02 9.15 -7.90
N VAL A 100 4.98 9.04 -8.70
CA VAL A 100 3.59 9.17 -8.25
C VAL A 100 2.85 7.88 -8.58
N VAL A 101 2.28 7.26 -7.55
CA VAL A 101 1.51 6.02 -7.66
C VAL A 101 0.03 6.34 -7.54
N TYR A 102 -0.81 5.70 -8.32
CA TYR A 102 -2.26 5.84 -8.20
C TYR A 102 -3.00 4.54 -8.54
N ASP A 103 -4.26 4.50 -8.19
CA ASP A 103 -5.22 3.49 -8.63
C ASP A 103 -6.61 4.11 -8.87
N ASP A 104 -7.62 3.32 -9.07
CA ASP A 104 -9.03 3.71 -9.13
C ASP A 104 -9.87 3.10 -8.01
N ASN A 105 -9.20 2.60 -6.95
CA ASN A 105 -9.81 1.85 -5.85
C ASN A 105 -9.34 2.37 -4.48
N SER A 106 -9.52 3.68 -4.25
CA SER A 106 -9.27 4.31 -2.94
C SER A 106 -7.84 4.10 -2.40
N SER A 107 -6.86 4.09 -3.26
CA SER A 107 -5.43 3.90 -2.96
C SER A 107 -5.06 2.55 -2.34
N LEU A 108 -5.91 1.51 -2.46
CA LEU A 108 -5.64 0.19 -1.85
C LEU A 108 -4.48 -0.54 -2.54
N GLY A 109 -4.43 -0.51 -3.87
CA GLY A 109 -3.31 -1.06 -4.65
C GLY A 109 -2.11 -0.11 -4.67
N ALA A 110 -2.36 1.18 -4.86
CA ALA A 110 -1.33 2.22 -4.89
C ALA A 110 -0.50 2.26 -3.60
N ALA A 111 -1.12 2.07 -2.43
CA ALA A 111 -0.42 2.03 -1.16
C ALA A 111 0.60 0.89 -1.07
N ARG A 112 0.35 -0.26 -1.69
CA ARG A 112 1.31 -1.37 -1.73
C ARG A 112 2.54 -1.01 -2.54
N ALA A 113 2.39 -0.41 -3.72
CA ALA A 113 3.51 0.05 -4.53
C ALA A 113 4.28 1.18 -3.83
N TRP A 114 3.57 2.16 -3.23
CA TRP A 114 4.19 3.21 -2.43
C TRP A 114 5.04 2.63 -1.30
N TRP A 115 4.51 1.66 -0.54
CA TRP A 115 5.21 1.05 0.57
C TRP A 115 6.48 0.33 0.10
N LEU A 116 6.41 -0.45 -0.98
CA LEU A 116 7.56 -1.17 -1.54
C LEU A 116 8.63 -0.21 -2.07
N LEU A 117 8.25 0.87 -2.74
CA LEU A 117 9.20 1.90 -3.19
C LEU A 117 9.91 2.56 -1.99
N ARG A 118 9.16 2.92 -0.94
CA ARG A 118 9.74 3.47 0.29
C ARG A 118 10.63 2.45 1.01
N TRP A 119 10.20 1.20 1.08
CA TRP A 119 11.00 0.10 1.63
C TRP A 119 12.31 -0.10 0.86
N ALA A 120 12.29 0.10 -0.44
CA ALA A 120 13.45 0.04 -1.33
C ALA A 120 14.35 1.29 -1.27
N GLY A 121 13.98 2.32 -0.47
CA GLY A 121 14.74 3.56 -0.31
C GLY A 121 14.46 4.62 -1.38
N LEU A 122 13.37 4.45 -2.15
CA LEU A 122 12.96 5.39 -3.19
C LEU A 122 11.85 6.32 -2.66
N SER A 123 11.86 7.56 -3.14
CA SER A 123 10.79 8.51 -2.84
C SER A 123 9.60 8.26 -3.75
N ALA A 124 8.41 8.15 -3.16
CA ALA A 124 7.16 8.02 -3.89
C ALA A 124 6.04 8.75 -3.14
N ARG A 125 5.09 9.30 -3.90
CA ARG A 125 3.84 9.88 -3.38
C ARG A 125 2.65 9.16 -3.99
N VAL A 126 1.53 9.14 -3.26
CA VAL A 126 0.27 8.60 -3.77
C VAL A 126 -0.64 9.75 -4.18
N LEU A 127 -1.27 9.63 -5.34
CA LEU A 127 -2.28 10.58 -5.80
C LEU A 127 -3.54 10.47 -4.94
N ASP A 128 -3.78 11.49 -4.12
CA ASP A 128 -4.95 11.54 -3.23
C ASP A 128 -6.24 11.59 -4.05
N GLY A 129 -7.08 10.57 -3.89
CA GLY A 129 -8.30 10.39 -4.68
C GLY A 129 -8.09 9.68 -6.03
N GLY A 130 -6.86 9.30 -6.38
CA GLY A 130 -6.54 8.45 -7.53
C GLY A 130 -7.05 8.98 -8.87
N LEU A 131 -7.38 8.07 -9.78
CA LEU A 131 -7.84 8.40 -11.14
C LEU A 131 -9.09 9.29 -11.15
N ALA A 132 -9.99 9.10 -10.18
CA ALA A 132 -11.21 9.91 -10.08
C ALA A 132 -10.88 11.38 -9.82
N ALA A 133 -10.02 11.67 -8.83
CA ALA A 133 -9.61 13.03 -8.52
C ALA A 133 -8.87 13.71 -9.68
N PHE A 134 -8.04 12.96 -10.43
CA PHE A 134 -7.38 13.49 -11.61
C PHE A 134 -8.38 13.93 -12.69
N ARG A 135 -9.41 13.14 -12.96
CA ARG A 135 -10.48 13.49 -13.91
C ARG A 135 -11.30 14.69 -13.44
N ASP A 136 -11.64 14.73 -12.17
CA ASP A 136 -12.43 15.80 -11.55
C ASP A 136 -11.69 17.14 -11.57
N ALA A 137 -10.35 17.12 -11.48
CA ALA A 137 -9.49 18.28 -11.66
C ALA A 137 -9.30 18.71 -13.13
N GLY A 138 -9.98 18.05 -14.09
CA GLY A 138 -9.92 18.36 -15.50
C GLY A 138 -8.79 17.67 -16.27
N GLY A 139 -8.13 16.68 -15.67
CA GLY A 139 -7.14 15.85 -16.34
C GLY A 139 -7.78 15.00 -17.46
N THR A 140 -7.10 14.91 -18.59
CA THR A 140 -7.51 14.07 -19.72
C THR A 140 -6.82 12.72 -19.62
N LEU A 141 -7.55 11.65 -19.96
CA LEU A 141 -7.00 10.30 -20.00
C LEU A 141 -6.52 9.95 -21.41
N GLU A 142 -5.53 9.07 -21.48
CA GLU A 142 -5.20 8.36 -22.71
C GLU A 142 -5.70 6.92 -22.64
N THR A 143 -5.75 6.26 -23.79
CA THR A 143 -6.19 4.86 -23.94
C THR A 143 -5.12 4.06 -24.66
N GLY A 144 -5.11 2.76 -24.45
CA GLY A 144 -4.14 1.85 -25.05
C GLY A 144 -3.19 1.24 -24.03
N ASP A 145 -2.12 0.66 -24.50
CA ASP A 145 -1.15 -0.04 -23.66
C ASP A 145 -0.20 0.95 -22.96
N SER A 146 0.49 0.46 -21.92
CA SER A 146 1.58 1.20 -21.29
C SER A 146 2.63 1.63 -22.31
N PRO A 147 3.22 2.83 -22.16
CA PRO A 147 4.32 3.25 -23.00
C PRO A 147 5.52 2.31 -22.84
N GLU A 148 6.29 2.10 -23.92
CA GLU A 148 7.60 1.47 -23.79
C GLU A 148 8.54 2.39 -23.00
N VAL A 149 9.07 1.87 -21.92
CA VAL A 149 10.00 2.59 -21.04
C VAL A 149 11.37 1.93 -21.12
N ALA A 150 12.43 2.73 -21.35
CA ALA A 150 13.78 2.22 -21.26
C ALA A 150 14.10 1.83 -19.79
N PRO A 151 14.61 0.62 -19.54
CA PRO A 151 15.00 0.23 -18.19
C PRO A 151 16.08 1.15 -17.62
N SER A 152 15.98 1.45 -16.34
CA SER A 152 16.97 2.22 -15.59
C SER A 152 18.12 1.35 -15.07
N ALA A 153 19.11 1.99 -14.46
CA ALA A 153 20.22 1.33 -13.79
C ALA A 153 20.21 1.57 -12.26
N VAL A 154 19.07 1.97 -11.70
CA VAL A 154 18.96 2.28 -10.28
C VAL A 154 19.34 1.08 -9.40
N GLU A 155 19.98 1.36 -8.27
CA GLU A 155 20.21 0.40 -7.20
C GLU A 155 19.32 0.74 -6.01
N ILE A 156 18.49 -0.22 -5.61
CA ILE A 156 17.62 -0.06 -4.43
C ILE A 156 18.37 -0.35 -3.13
N SER A 157 17.85 0.18 -2.03
CA SER A 157 18.35 -0.07 -0.67
C SER A 157 17.24 -0.65 0.21
N PRO A 158 16.91 -1.95 0.10
CA PRO A 158 15.79 -2.56 0.80
C PRO A 158 15.93 -2.48 2.33
N GLY A 159 14.78 -2.57 3.03
CA GLY A 159 14.74 -2.56 4.49
C GLY A 159 14.67 -1.15 5.11
N ARG A 160 14.27 -0.13 4.33
CA ARG A 160 14.08 1.23 4.85
C ARG A 160 12.79 1.40 5.65
N LEU A 161 11.83 0.52 5.48
CA LEU A 161 10.63 0.44 6.33
C LEU A 161 10.64 -0.87 7.13
N PRO A 162 10.13 -0.87 8.37
CA PRO A 162 10.18 -2.03 9.23
C PRO A 162 9.18 -3.10 8.80
N VAL A 163 9.63 -4.35 8.87
CA VAL A 163 8.84 -5.56 8.62
C VAL A 163 8.90 -6.43 9.87
N ILE A 164 7.77 -7.01 10.25
CA ILE A 164 7.67 -7.98 11.33
C ILE A 164 7.17 -9.33 10.82
N ASP A 165 7.58 -10.37 11.48
CA ASP A 165 7.10 -11.75 11.26
C ASP A 165 5.91 -12.09 12.18
N ALA A 166 5.45 -13.33 12.08
CA ALA A 166 4.31 -13.79 12.86
C ALA A 166 4.59 -13.86 14.37
N GLU A 167 5.84 -14.13 14.78
CA GLU A 167 6.22 -14.16 16.20
C GLU A 167 6.23 -12.76 16.79
N ALA A 168 6.78 -11.80 16.05
CA ALA A 168 6.77 -10.39 16.44
C ALA A 168 5.34 -9.82 16.45
N ALA A 169 4.48 -10.24 15.52
CA ALA A 169 3.07 -9.86 15.52
C ALA A 169 2.29 -10.43 16.71
N ALA A 170 2.61 -11.69 17.13
CA ALA A 170 2.00 -12.33 18.29
C ALA A 170 2.29 -11.62 19.62
N GLY A 171 3.47 -11.06 19.75
CA GLY A 171 3.93 -10.37 20.96
C GLY A 171 4.24 -8.90 20.73
N PHE A 172 3.50 -8.23 19.82
CA PHE A 172 3.82 -6.87 19.44
C PHE A 172 3.73 -5.91 20.62
N ASP A 173 4.85 -5.27 20.95
CA ASP A 173 4.94 -4.28 22.03
C ASP A 173 4.50 -2.90 21.52
N GLY A 174 3.20 -2.72 21.38
CA GLY A 174 2.57 -1.54 20.84
C GLY A 174 1.15 -1.82 20.36
N VAL A 175 0.68 -1.06 19.38
CA VAL A 175 -0.66 -1.23 18.79
C VAL A 175 -0.55 -1.98 17.47
N LEU A 176 -1.19 -3.14 17.37
CA LEU A 176 -1.30 -3.92 16.12
C LEU A 176 -2.68 -3.63 15.48
N LEU A 177 -2.68 -3.10 14.25
CA LEU A 177 -3.88 -2.69 13.54
C LEU A 177 -4.24 -3.67 12.42
N ASP A 178 -5.49 -4.13 12.41
CA ASP A 178 -6.07 -4.93 11.32
C ASP A 178 -6.82 -4.02 10.33
N ALA A 179 -6.33 -3.96 9.10
CA ALA A 179 -6.89 -3.09 8.06
C ALA A 179 -8.08 -3.72 7.30
N ARG A 180 -8.51 -4.94 7.64
CA ARG A 180 -9.67 -5.59 7.04
C ARG A 180 -10.98 -4.92 7.46
N ALA A 181 -12.06 -5.21 6.74
CA ALA A 181 -13.40 -4.83 7.15
C ALA A 181 -13.74 -5.38 8.55
N GLY A 182 -14.50 -4.60 9.34
CA GLY A 182 -14.77 -4.91 10.75
C GLY A 182 -15.47 -6.25 10.97
N GLU A 183 -16.35 -6.67 10.07
CA GLU A 183 -17.02 -7.98 10.14
C GLU A 183 -16.04 -9.15 9.97
N ARG A 184 -14.95 -8.99 9.19
CA ARG A 184 -13.88 -9.99 9.10
C ARG A 184 -13.05 -10.02 10.36
N PHE A 185 -12.72 -8.85 10.91
CA PHE A 185 -12.01 -8.74 12.18
C PHE A 185 -12.78 -9.45 13.30
N ARG A 186 -14.08 -9.17 13.46
CA ARG A 186 -14.90 -9.80 14.49
C ARG A 186 -15.16 -11.30 14.28
N GLY A 187 -14.77 -11.86 13.14
CA GLY A 187 -14.99 -13.28 12.82
C GLY A 187 -16.41 -13.60 12.42
N GLU A 188 -17.23 -12.61 12.05
CA GLU A 188 -18.61 -12.79 11.58
C GLU A 188 -18.65 -13.37 10.16
N THR A 189 -17.61 -13.10 9.37
CA THR A 189 -17.45 -13.64 8.01
C THR A 189 -15.97 -13.79 7.67
N GLU A 190 -15.63 -14.86 6.95
CA GLU A 190 -14.30 -15.04 6.35
C GLU A 190 -14.41 -15.81 5.03
N PRO A 191 -14.48 -15.09 3.89
CA PRO A 191 -14.69 -15.73 2.59
C PRO A 191 -13.43 -16.33 1.95
N LEU A 192 -12.24 -16.08 2.50
CA LEU A 192 -10.97 -16.31 1.82
C LEU A 192 -9.99 -17.18 2.60
N ASP A 193 -9.97 -17.05 3.92
CA ASP A 193 -8.95 -17.63 4.77
C ASP A 193 -9.50 -18.79 5.61
N PRO A 194 -8.65 -19.75 6.08
CA PRO A 194 -9.12 -20.95 6.76
C PRO A 194 -9.86 -20.70 8.07
N GLN A 195 -9.56 -19.60 8.75
CA GLN A 195 -10.12 -19.27 10.06
C GLN A 195 -10.69 -17.83 10.05
N ALA A 196 -11.82 -17.65 10.75
CA ALA A 196 -12.43 -16.33 10.97
C ALA A 196 -11.97 -15.75 12.31
N GLY A 197 -11.77 -14.43 12.37
CA GLY A 197 -11.31 -13.71 13.55
C GLY A 197 -10.09 -12.84 13.26
N HIS A 198 -9.31 -12.54 14.29
CA HIS A 198 -8.15 -11.67 14.21
C HIS A 198 -6.98 -12.15 15.09
N ILE A 199 -5.82 -11.56 14.94
CA ILE A 199 -4.63 -11.78 15.78
C ILE A 199 -4.96 -11.27 17.20
N PRO A 200 -4.75 -12.08 18.26
CA PRO A 200 -5.06 -11.67 19.62
C PRO A 200 -4.42 -10.32 20.01
N GLY A 201 -5.23 -9.47 20.60
CA GLY A 201 -4.81 -8.12 21.01
C GLY A 201 -4.75 -7.07 19.90
N ALA A 202 -5.00 -7.43 18.64
CA ALA A 202 -5.10 -6.46 17.56
C ALA A 202 -6.34 -5.58 17.69
N LYS A 203 -6.29 -4.39 17.08
CA LYS A 203 -7.43 -3.46 17.00
C LYS A 203 -7.93 -3.35 15.56
N SER A 204 -9.25 -3.28 15.40
CA SER A 204 -9.89 -3.07 14.10
C SER A 204 -9.64 -1.65 13.59
N ALA A 205 -9.05 -1.54 12.41
CA ALA A 205 -8.75 -0.27 11.74
C ALA A 205 -8.99 -0.38 10.23
N PRO A 206 -10.26 -0.55 9.78
CA PRO A 206 -10.55 -0.74 8.37
C PRO A 206 -9.93 0.36 7.50
N ALA A 207 -9.18 -0.02 6.47
CA ALA A 207 -8.48 0.92 5.61
C ALA A 207 -9.41 1.90 4.90
N THR A 208 -10.63 1.46 4.57
CA THR A 208 -11.66 2.30 3.93
C THR A 208 -12.08 3.49 4.76
N ASP A 209 -11.94 3.43 6.09
CA ASP A 209 -12.29 4.53 6.98
C ASP A 209 -11.29 5.69 6.91
N ASN A 210 -10.12 5.48 6.32
CA ASN A 210 -9.17 6.56 6.06
C ASN A 210 -9.58 7.42 4.85
N VAL A 211 -10.45 6.89 3.97
CA VAL A 211 -10.84 7.48 2.67
C VAL A 211 -12.35 7.38 2.41
N PRO A 212 -13.22 7.79 3.34
CA PRO A 212 -14.67 7.56 3.27
C PRO A 212 -15.34 8.23 2.07
N ALA A 213 -14.69 9.22 1.46
CA ALA A 213 -15.16 9.95 0.28
C ALA A 213 -14.21 9.79 -0.93
N GLY A 214 -13.38 8.73 -0.94
CA GLY A 214 -12.41 8.46 -2.01
C GLY A 214 -11.08 9.20 -1.86
N THR A 215 -10.99 10.24 -1.04
CA THR A 215 -9.76 10.95 -0.67
C THR A 215 -9.44 10.72 0.80
N PHE A 216 -8.17 10.83 1.16
CA PHE A 216 -7.75 10.71 2.56
C PHE A 216 -8.39 11.77 3.43
N LEU A 217 -8.88 11.37 4.59
CA LEU A 217 -9.38 12.30 5.61
C LEU A 217 -8.37 13.45 5.84
N PRO A 218 -8.85 14.64 6.18
CA PRO A 218 -7.99 15.72 6.67
C PRO A 218 -7.11 15.24 7.82
N GLU A 219 -5.89 15.79 7.91
CA GLU A 219 -4.89 15.38 8.91
C GLU A 219 -5.46 15.32 10.34
N ALA A 220 -6.26 16.33 10.71
CA ALA A 220 -6.85 16.38 12.05
C ALA A 220 -7.78 15.17 12.34
N LEU A 221 -8.57 14.73 11.35
CA LEU A 221 -9.47 13.58 11.49
C LEU A 221 -8.72 12.25 11.46
N LEU A 222 -7.67 12.13 10.63
CA LEU A 222 -6.78 10.95 10.68
C LEU A 222 -6.09 10.86 12.05
N ARG A 223 -5.61 11.98 12.58
CA ARG A 223 -4.97 12.05 13.89
C ARG A 223 -5.94 11.63 15.00
N GLU A 224 -7.14 12.17 15.03
CA GLU A 224 -8.20 11.77 15.98
C GLU A 224 -8.47 10.26 15.91
N ARG A 225 -8.68 9.72 14.71
CA ARG A 225 -8.91 8.29 14.48
C ARG A 225 -7.78 7.40 15.01
N PHE A 226 -6.53 7.72 14.70
CA PHE A 226 -5.39 6.91 15.13
C PHE A 226 -5.03 7.12 16.61
N ASP A 227 -5.34 8.28 17.17
CA ASP A 227 -5.22 8.54 18.60
C ASP A 227 -6.21 7.69 19.41
N GLU A 228 -7.47 7.60 19.00
CA GLU A 228 -8.49 6.72 19.61
C GLU A 228 -8.06 5.24 19.59
N LEU A 229 -7.31 4.84 18.58
CA LEU A 229 -6.72 3.50 18.49
C LEU A 229 -5.44 3.36 19.34
N GLY A 230 -4.92 4.46 19.92
CA GLY A 230 -3.65 4.50 20.64
C GLY A 230 -2.43 4.31 19.74
N ALA A 231 -2.57 4.59 18.45
CA ALA A 231 -1.54 4.35 17.45
C ALA A 231 -0.58 5.54 17.23
N LEU A 232 -0.66 6.57 18.09
CA LEU A 232 0.22 7.75 18.01
C LEU A 232 1.24 7.83 19.15
N ASP A 233 1.11 7.00 20.19
CA ASP A 233 1.90 7.11 21.42
C ASP A 233 3.05 6.08 21.52
N GLY A 234 3.25 5.25 20.49
CA GLY A 234 4.26 4.20 20.55
C GLY A 234 4.38 3.41 19.24
N PRO A 235 5.02 2.24 19.29
CA PRO A 235 5.16 1.40 18.11
C PRO A 235 3.82 0.97 17.53
N VAL A 236 3.71 0.98 16.20
CA VAL A 236 2.51 0.57 15.46
C VAL A 236 2.87 -0.56 14.50
N GLY A 237 2.12 -1.65 14.56
CA GLY A 237 2.13 -2.72 13.58
C GLY A 237 0.86 -2.67 12.73
N VAL A 238 0.95 -3.05 11.46
CA VAL A 238 -0.19 -3.12 10.56
C VAL A 238 -0.23 -4.46 9.83
N TYR A 239 -1.41 -5.04 9.72
CA TYR A 239 -1.68 -6.21 8.90
C TYR A 239 -3.07 -6.12 8.26
N CYS A 240 -3.37 -7.03 7.32
CA CYS A 240 -4.70 -7.13 6.75
C CYS A 240 -5.04 -8.59 6.37
N GLY A 241 -5.66 -8.84 5.24
CA GLY A 241 -5.87 -10.19 4.71
C GLY A 241 -4.60 -10.80 4.14
N SER A 242 -3.81 -10.04 3.39
CA SER A 242 -2.65 -10.55 2.63
C SER A 242 -1.49 -9.55 2.49
N GLY A 243 -1.42 -8.52 3.32
CA GLY A 243 -0.34 -7.54 3.30
C GLY A 243 -0.47 -6.41 2.26
N VAL A 244 -1.51 -6.42 1.44
CA VAL A 244 -1.78 -5.35 0.46
C VAL A 244 -2.43 -4.15 1.15
N THR A 245 -3.65 -4.33 1.66
CA THR A 245 -4.44 -3.25 2.28
C THR A 245 -3.82 -2.72 3.58
N ALA A 246 -2.96 -3.50 4.26
CA ALA A 246 -2.21 -3.03 5.42
C ALA A 246 -1.31 -1.83 5.09
N CYS A 247 -0.75 -1.81 3.88
CA CYS A 247 0.07 -0.69 3.41
C CYS A 247 -0.72 0.62 3.35
N HIS A 248 -2.04 0.56 3.22
CA HIS A 248 -2.90 1.75 3.25
C HIS A 248 -2.94 2.40 4.66
N ASN A 249 -3.02 1.59 5.73
CA ASN A 249 -2.89 2.13 7.09
C ASN A 249 -1.48 2.67 7.35
N ALA A 250 -0.44 1.98 6.85
CA ALA A 250 0.93 2.50 6.93
C ALA A 250 1.09 3.84 6.19
N LEU A 251 0.47 3.99 5.02
CA LEU A 251 0.44 5.24 4.25
C LEU A 251 -0.28 6.36 5.03
N ALA A 252 -1.46 6.07 5.58
CA ALA A 252 -2.23 7.04 6.36
C ALA A 252 -1.46 7.50 7.61
N LEU A 253 -0.82 6.59 8.34
CA LEU A 253 0.05 6.89 9.48
C LEU A 253 1.27 7.72 9.06
N ALA A 254 1.88 7.41 7.93
CA ALA A 254 3.01 8.18 7.40
C ALA A 254 2.64 9.63 7.08
N THR A 255 1.37 9.94 6.71
CA THR A 255 0.90 11.32 6.56
C THR A 255 0.88 12.12 7.88
N LEU A 256 0.95 11.42 9.01
CA LEU A 256 1.00 11.97 10.37
C LEU A 256 2.42 11.93 10.97
N GLY A 257 3.42 11.52 10.18
CA GLY A 257 4.80 11.34 10.65
C GLY A 257 5.03 10.05 11.45
N VAL A 258 4.09 9.11 11.45
CA VAL A 258 4.19 7.83 12.18
C VAL A 258 4.63 6.72 11.24
N GLU A 259 5.74 6.05 11.58
CA GLU A 259 6.21 4.86 10.87
C GLU A 259 5.56 3.60 11.46
N ALA A 260 4.97 2.77 10.60
CA ALA A 260 4.34 1.53 11.00
C ALA A 260 5.11 0.30 10.49
N SER A 261 5.23 -0.72 11.34
CA SER A 261 5.81 -2.03 10.98
C SER A 261 4.77 -2.87 10.22
N LEU A 262 5.11 -3.33 9.03
CA LEU A 262 4.24 -4.20 8.24
C LEU A 262 4.43 -5.67 8.62
N TYR A 263 3.34 -6.39 8.89
CA TYR A 263 3.29 -7.85 8.87
C TYR A 263 2.79 -8.32 7.50
N PRO A 264 3.67 -8.66 6.55
CA PRO A 264 3.28 -8.90 5.16
C PRO A 264 2.48 -10.19 4.97
N ALA A 265 2.76 -11.27 5.70
CA ALA A 265 2.00 -12.51 5.61
C ALA A 265 0.55 -12.34 6.09
N SER A 266 0.32 -11.40 6.98
CA SER A 266 -1.01 -10.96 7.40
C SER A 266 -1.92 -12.10 7.88
N TRP A 267 -3.23 -11.92 7.81
CA TRP A 267 -4.19 -12.92 8.26
C TRP A 267 -4.10 -14.24 7.48
N SER A 268 -3.85 -14.18 6.18
CA SER A 268 -3.72 -15.39 5.35
C SER A 268 -2.56 -16.28 5.79
N GLY A 269 -1.42 -15.69 6.15
CA GLY A 269 -0.31 -16.45 6.71
C GLY A 269 -0.57 -16.90 8.15
N TRP A 270 -1.13 -16.00 8.98
CA TRP A 270 -1.46 -16.30 10.37
C TRP A 270 -2.44 -17.46 10.51
N SER A 271 -3.57 -17.39 9.82
CA SER A 271 -4.67 -18.36 9.92
C SER A 271 -4.37 -19.69 9.23
N SER A 272 -3.32 -19.77 8.41
CA SER A 272 -2.86 -21.02 7.79
C SER A 272 -2.12 -21.95 8.74
N ASP A 273 -1.58 -21.42 9.85
CA ASP A 273 -1.01 -22.24 10.94
C ASP A 273 -2.10 -22.54 11.98
N PRO A 274 -2.57 -23.80 12.09
CA PRO A 274 -3.63 -24.17 13.02
C PRO A 274 -3.25 -24.06 14.51
N ASN A 275 -1.96 -23.84 14.80
CA ASN A 275 -1.48 -23.69 16.18
C ASN A 275 -1.50 -22.22 16.65
N ARG A 276 -1.72 -21.28 15.75
CA ARG A 276 -1.77 -19.87 16.14
C ARG A 276 -3.13 -19.52 16.77
N PRO A 277 -3.11 -18.78 17.88
CA PRO A 277 -4.34 -18.36 18.53
C PRO A 277 -5.12 -17.36 17.68
N VAL A 278 -6.43 -17.41 17.81
CA VAL A 278 -7.38 -16.53 17.10
C VAL A 278 -8.35 -15.94 18.11
N GLU A 279 -8.58 -14.64 18.03
CA GLU A 279 -9.66 -13.94 18.73
C GLU A 279 -10.82 -13.60 17.79
N THR A 280 -12.02 -13.44 18.37
CA THR A 280 -13.25 -13.00 17.69
C THR A 280 -13.96 -11.98 18.55
N GLY A 281 -14.84 -11.19 17.93
CA GLY A 281 -15.53 -10.10 18.61
C GLY A 281 -14.76 -8.78 18.54
N SER A 282 -15.13 -7.82 19.40
CA SER A 282 -14.54 -6.47 19.42
C SER A 282 -13.44 -6.36 20.47
#